data_4d9efba6ce871e77465f5fa62a3196fe
#
_entry.id   4d9efba6ce871e77465f5fa62a3196fe
#
_cell.length_a   1.000
_cell.length_b   1.000
_cell.length_c   1.000
_cell.angle_alpha   90.00
_cell.angle_beta   90.00
_cell.angle_gamma   90.00
#
_symmetry.space_group_name_H-M   'P 1'
#
loop_
_entity.id
_entity.type
_entity.pdbx_description
1 polymer ?
#
loop_
_entity_poly.entity_id
_entity_poly.type
_entity_poly.pdbx_seq_one_letter_code
_entity_poly.pdbx_strand_id
1 'polypeptide(L)'
;MKKITCILACACMMGLTSCADTFLDLEPLDSRTDAVYFKKPEHFREFANGFYGQLLGWRSGIMEHMDLQSDLVNSRNGNQAYLGYGTLTLGYDDARWDHYNNIRTCNILLQRGEAYSGNQSEIDPYLGEAYFFRAYNYFYLLKYFGGVPIITVPLDTDSPELQKPRNSRYEVADLILSDLQNAISRLPKEQNIATSDKGHISEQGAKAFKARVLLYEATWRKYNKTSTDYEGSAGPKSDQVNEFLEESISLSKDVLDDEVFRIWNHNNELDNLSSRYLFCLEDGSQTGGYGKDSNKEFIIYSVFDRVLNAGAFSLNNEMNYIYPTRKFIDMFVCTNGMPTTNNEQFKGYQNVTDEYQNRDYRLMAYVGGPAESIGSTSGYGDQKFRNPIVGDKKESANYPVLRLAEVCLNYAEAIMERYGEITDAQLGISINKLRDRAGVAHLTNALVEKIKKQLNSEKELSEIMLDEIRRERTVELYMEGFRYDDLKRWGILEETLNQSRLGRVVGEAGYSTPFKDASGNPTSKYDAKSYVYGEETVITGDGKEHACVVISPKANSTVRKAHYLWPIPQHQINLNPNLKQNPGY
;
A
#
# COMPACT_ATOMS: atom_id res chain seq x y z
N MET A 1 62.74 62.18 9.71
CA MET A 1 61.55 61.47 9.17
C MET A 1 61.83 60.11 8.51
N LYS A 2 62.99 59.83 7.90
CA LYS A 2 63.32 58.53 7.25
C LYS A 2 63.61 57.37 8.21
N LYS A 3 63.98 57.63 9.47
CA LYS A 3 64.29 56.59 10.44
C LYS A 3 63.04 56.03 11.20
N ILE A 4 61.98 56.80 11.26
CA ILE A 4 60.72 56.38 11.90
C ILE A 4 59.89 55.49 10.95
N THR A 5 60.00 55.72 9.65
CA THR A 5 59.27 54.92 8.62
C THR A 5 59.82 53.47 8.50
N CYS A 6 61.11 53.27 8.73
CA CYS A 6 61.73 51.93 8.71
C CYS A 6 61.34 51.07 9.95
N ILE A 7 61.15 51.73 11.12
CA ILE A 7 60.77 51.00 12.35
C ILE A 7 59.30 50.59 12.30
N LEU A 8 58.41 51.37 11.69
CA LEU A 8 57.02 51.00 11.47
C LEU A 8 56.88 49.86 10.42
N ALA A 9 57.71 49.83 9.38
CA ALA A 9 57.69 48.78 8.35
C ALA A 9 58.20 47.47 8.91
N CYS A 10 59.20 47.45 9.80
CA CYS A 10 59.64 46.16 10.47
C CYS A 10 58.66 45.71 11.54
N ALA A 11 57.91 46.57 12.21
CA ALA A 11 56.88 46.14 13.17
C ALA A 11 55.64 45.56 12.48
N CYS A 12 55.31 45.97 11.24
CA CYS A 12 54.23 45.36 10.45
C CYS A 12 54.60 44.00 9.81
N MET A 13 55.90 43.68 9.65
CA MET A 13 56.31 42.37 9.11
C MET A 13 56.50 41.28 10.16
N MET A 14 56.50 41.57 11.45
CA MET A 14 56.57 40.58 12.53
C MET A 14 55.17 40.18 13.08
N GLY A 15 54.11 40.76 12.56
CA GLY A 15 52.70 40.42 12.95
C GLY A 15 51.98 39.43 12.06
N LEU A 16 52.65 38.82 11.03
CA LEU A 16 52.00 37.96 10.05
C LEU A 16 52.38 36.47 10.15
N THR A 17 53.04 36.06 11.24
CA THR A 17 53.38 34.66 11.45
C THR A 17 52.80 34.13 12.76
N SER A 18 51.49 34.19 12.93
CA SER A 18 50.81 33.44 13.98
C SER A 18 49.35 33.26 13.66
N CYS A 19 48.91 32.02 13.73
CA CYS A 19 47.52 31.54 13.71
C CYS A 19 46.86 31.49 12.32
N ALA A 20 47.36 30.68 11.40
CA ALA A 20 46.59 30.29 10.23
C ALA A 20 46.13 28.83 10.19
N ASP A 21 46.79 27.93 10.93
CA ASP A 21 46.52 26.51 10.75
C ASP A 21 45.44 25.89 11.72
N THR A 22 45.15 26.55 12.84
CA THR A 22 44.14 26.05 13.78
C THR A 22 42.76 26.69 13.71
N PHE A 23 42.65 27.84 13.00
CA PHE A 23 41.37 28.54 12.88
C PHE A 23 40.52 28.02 11.70
N LEU A 24 41.15 27.38 10.72
CA LEU A 24 40.46 26.72 9.58
C LEU A 24 40.06 25.27 9.87
N ASP A 25 40.58 24.69 10.93
CA ASP A 25 40.22 23.35 11.42
C ASP A 25 39.15 23.34 12.52
N LEU A 26 38.52 24.48 12.80
CA LEU A 26 37.35 24.50 13.67
C LEU A 26 36.16 23.92 12.89
N GLU A 27 35.94 22.64 13.10
CA GLU A 27 34.66 22.04 12.71
C GLU A 27 33.52 22.83 13.38
N PRO A 28 32.45 23.18 12.64
CA PRO A 28 31.34 23.91 13.23
C PRO A 28 30.78 23.11 14.43
N LEU A 29 30.80 23.69 15.61
CA LEU A 29 30.26 23.08 16.84
C LEU A 29 28.79 22.71 16.72
N ASP A 30 28.09 23.29 15.75
CA ASP A 30 26.67 23.06 15.46
C ASP A 30 26.42 22.05 14.34
N SER A 31 27.45 21.54 13.65
CA SER A 31 27.31 20.45 12.67
C SER A 31 27.67 19.11 13.31
N ARG A 32 26.79 18.13 13.16
CA ARG A 32 27.05 16.74 13.53
C ARG A 32 28.08 16.16 12.54
N THR A 33 29.36 16.46 12.75
CA THR A 33 30.43 15.94 11.90
C THR A 33 30.65 14.46 12.16
N ASP A 34 31.11 13.72 11.17
CA ASP A 34 31.46 12.30 11.28
C ASP A 34 32.49 12.02 12.39
N ALA A 35 33.32 13.02 12.75
CA ALA A 35 34.32 12.87 13.80
C ALA A 35 33.71 12.65 15.20
N VAL A 36 32.53 13.20 15.48
CA VAL A 36 31.87 13.17 16.79
C VAL A 36 30.56 12.37 16.80
N TYR A 37 29.94 12.15 15.65
CA TYR A 37 28.71 11.38 15.51
C TYR A 37 29.01 9.89 15.28
N PHE A 38 28.05 9.02 15.48
CA PHE A 38 28.20 7.54 15.40
C PHE A 38 29.23 6.92 16.38
N LYS A 39 29.45 7.57 17.54
CA LYS A 39 30.35 7.08 18.59
C LYS A 39 29.62 6.35 19.71
N LYS A 40 28.30 6.44 19.77
CA LYS A 40 27.44 5.87 20.83
C LYS A 40 26.16 5.28 20.20
N PRO A 41 25.55 4.27 20.84
CA PRO A 41 24.31 3.67 20.35
C PRO A 41 23.17 4.68 20.14
N GLU A 42 23.10 5.71 21.00
CA GLU A 42 22.05 6.75 20.88
C GLU A 42 22.14 7.52 19.55
N HIS A 43 23.34 7.70 18.99
CA HIS A 43 23.51 8.37 17.69
C HIS A 43 22.91 7.52 16.55
N PHE A 44 23.08 6.18 16.64
CA PHE A 44 22.48 5.26 15.67
C PHE A 44 20.95 5.26 15.79
N ARG A 45 20.42 5.28 17.03
CA ARG A 45 18.98 5.40 17.28
C ARG A 45 18.40 6.69 16.71
N GLU A 46 19.01 7.84 17.02
CA GLU A 46 18.56 9.13 16.52
C GLU A 46 18.55 9.18 14.98
N PHE A 47 19.56 8.60 14.34
CA PHE A 47 19.64 8.55 12.89
C PHE A 47 18.56 7.62 12.30
N ALA A 48 18.39 6.43 12.88
CA ALA A 48 17.40 5.44 12.45
C ALA A 48 15.96 5.95 12.61
N ASN A 49 15.66 6.76 13.64
CA ASN A 49 14.37 7.41 13.80
C ASN A 49 13.97 8.25 12.56
N GLY A 50 14.95 8.79 11.83
CA GLY A 50 14.73 9.51 10.59
C GLY A 50 14.15 8.66 9.46
N PHE A 51 14.33 7.33 9.50
CA PHE A 51 13.81 6.43 8.47
C PHE A 51 12.28 6.35 8.44
N TYR A 52 11.62 6.53 9.59
CA TYR A 52 10.16 6.40 9.71
C TYR A 52 9.40 7.47 8.90
N GLY A 53 10.07 8.56 8.55
CA GLY A 53 9.58 9.53 7.59
C GLY A 53 9.40 8.98 6.15
N GLN A 54 9.99 7.84 5.83
CA GLN A 54 9.91 7.19 4.52
C GLN A 54 8.65 6.31 4.37
N LEU A 55 8.01 5.92 5.48
CA LEU A 55 6.76 5.16 5.42
C LEU A 55 5.63 6.01 4.83
N LEU A 56 4.72 5.36 4.11
CA LEU A 56 3.47 5.99 3.69
C LEU A 56 2.69 6.49 4.91
N GLY A 57 1.94 7.57 4.74
CA GLY A 57 1.17 8.16 5.83
C GLY A 57 0.20 9.23 5.34
N TRP A 58 -0.58 9.81 6.23
CA TRP A 58 -1.53 10.91 5.94
C TRP A 58 -0.82 12.21 5.54
N ARG A 59 -0.13 12.17 4.40
CA ARG A 59 0.68 13.26 3.85
C ARG A 59 0.17 13.65 2.46
N SER A 60 0.58 14.80 1.97
CA SER A 60 0.30 15.22 0.59
C SER A 60 0.75 14.14 -0.40
N GLY A 61 -0.09 13.85 -1.38
CA GLY A 61 0.19 12.82 -2.39
C GLY A 61 -0.23 11.39 -1.99
N ILE A 62 -0.68 11.13 -0.75
CA ILE A 62 -1.07 9.78 -0.34
C ILE A 62 -2.15 9.16 -1.24
N MET A 63 -3.05 9.98 -1.78
CA MET A 63 -4.12 9.53 -2.65
C MET A 63 -3.62 8.79 -3.90
N GLU A 64 -2.44 9.13 -4.41
CA GLU A 64 -1.81 8.46 -5.55
C GLU A 64 -1.35 7.02 -5.22
N HIS A 65 -1.12 6.75 -3.93
CA HIS A 65 -0.73 5.44 -3.43
C HIS A 65 -1.91 4.57 -3.02
N MET A 66 -3.14 5.10 -3.07
CA MET A 66 -4.36 4.35 -2.87
C MET A 66 -4.84 3.70 -4.18
N ASP A 67 -6.04 3.14 -4.19
CA ASP A 67 -6.56 2.38 -5.34
C ASP A 67 -7.08 3.25 -6.50
N LEU A 68 -6.71 4.54 -6.60
CA LEU A 68 -7.14 5.44 -7.68
C LEU A 68 -6.74 4.98 -9.08
N GLN A 69 -5.68 4.17 -9.18
CA GLN A 69 -5.21 3.60 -10.45
C GLN A 69 -5.93 2.29 -10.82
N SER A 70 -6.92 1.87 -10.04
CA SER A 70 -7.57 0.56 -10.18
C SER A 70 -8.95 0.63 -10.83
N ASP A 71 -9.60 -0.51 -10.90
CA ASP A 71 -10.97 -0.72 -11.37
C ASP A 71 -12.03 -0.52 -10.27
N LEU A 72 -11.60 -0.32 -9.01
CA LEU A 72 -12.49 -0.29 -7.84
C LEU A 72 -13.12 1.08 -7.60
N VAL A 73 -12.45 2.13 -8.00
CA VAL A 73 -12.85 3.51 -7.74
C VAL A 73 -12.69 4.42 -8.96
N ASN A 74 -13.42 5.51 -8.93
CA ASN A 74 -13.19 6.66 -9.78
C ASN A 74 -13.02 7.92 -8.92
N SER A 75 -12.21 8.85 -9.35
CA SER A 75 -12.04 10.15 -8.70
C SER A 75 -12.76 11.24 -9.49
N ARG A 76 -13.34 12.23 -8.79
CA ARG A 76 -13.90 13.42 -9.42
C ARG A 76 -12.88 14.16 -10.32
N ASN A 77 -11.62 14.11 -9.96
CA ASN A 77 -10.53 14.74 -10.68
C ASN A 77 -9.85 13.75 -11.65
N GLY A 78 -10.58 13.15 -12.57
CA GLY A 78 -10.19 12.08 -13.51
C GLY A 78 -8.73 11.98 -13.96
N ASN A 79 -7.94 13.06 -13.81
CA ASN A 79 -6.53 13.12 -14.17
C ASN A 79 -5.59 12.35 -13.22
N GLN A 80 -6.08 11.87 -12.08
CA GLN A 80 -5.25 11.12 -11.12
C GLN A 80 -5.12 9.63 -11.45
N ALA A 81 -5.95 9.13 -12.37
CA ALA A 81 -5.96 7.70 -12.74
C ALA A 81 -5.21 7.40 -14.05
N TYR A 82 -4.12 8.12 -14.32
CA TYR A 82 -3.36 8.00 -15.58
C TYR A 82 -2.85 6.57 -15.88
N LEU A 83 -2.41 5.81 -14.89
CA LEU A 83 -2.06 4.40 -15.06
C LEU A 83 -3.30 3.54 -15.33
N GLY A 84 -4.36 3.77 -14.56
CA GLY A 84 -5.61 3.02 -14.67
C GLY A 84 -6.36 3.25 -15.98
N TYR A 85 -6.05 4.34 -16.71
CA TYR A 85 -6.55 4.61 -18.04
C TYR A 85 -5.51 4.40 -19.15
N GLY A 86 -4.28 4.08 -18.81
CA GLY A 86 -3.21 3.85 -19.78
C GLY A 86 -2.70 5.12 -20.46
N THR A 87 -2.77 6.26 -19.80
CA THR A 87 -2.33 7.57 -20.33
C THR A 87 -0.94 7.99 -19.85
N LEU A 88 -0.24 7.14 -19.11
CA LEU A 88 1.12 7.41 -18.66
C LEU A 88 2.08 7.50 -19.86
N THR A 89 2.89 8.56 -19.91
CA THR A 89 3.85 8.84 -20.98
C THR A 89 5.28 9.00 -20.46
N LEU A 90 6.26 8.94 -21.36
CA LEU A 90 7.67 9.23 -21.08
C LEU A 90 7.84 10.62 -20.45
N GLY A 91 8.80 10.73 -19.53
CA GLY A 91 9.10 11.98 -18.84
C GLY A 91 8.12 12.38 -17.75
N TYR A 92 7.09 11.56 -17.55
CA TYR A 92 6.15 11.79 -16.48
C TYR A 92 6.78 11.40 -15.16
N ASP A 93 7.05 12.36 -14.33
CA ASP A 93 7.40 12.27 -12.93
C ASP A 93 8.73 11.56 -12.55
N ASP A 94 9.71 12.36 -12.16
CA ASP A 94 10.99 11.94 -11.56
C ASP A 94 10.84 11.56 -10.06
N ALA A 95 9.72 11.89 -9.43
CA ALA A 95 9.56 11.83 -7.97
C ALA A 95 9.72 10.42 -7.39
N ARG A 96 9.39 9.38 -8.17
CA ARG A 96 9.55 7.99 -7.72
C ARG A 96 10.99 7.49 -7.75
N TRP A 97 11.89 8.20 -8.39
CA TRP A 97 13.32 7.93 -8.35
C TRP A 97 13.95 8.40 -7.04
N ASP A 98 13.27 9.26 -6.28
CA ASP A 98 13.71 9.80 -4.98
C ASP A 98 13.92 8.73 -3.91
N HIS A 99 13.41 7.51 -4.11
CA HIS A 99 13.75 6.35 -3.27
C HIS A 99 15.27 6.14 -3.12
N TYR A 100 16.08 6.54 -4.11
CA TYR A 100 17.55 6.49 -3.99
C TYR A 100 18.11 7.42 -2.92
N ASN A 101 17.45 8.56 -2.62
CA ASN A 101 17.85 9.42 -1.50
C ASN A 101 17.69 8.68 -0.17
N ASN A 102 16.59 7.94 -0.02
CA ASN A 102 16.32 7.12 1.15
C ASN A 102 17.32 5.94 1.26
N ILE A 103 17.61 5.27 0.15
CA ILE A 103 18.61 4.21 0.07
C ILE A 103 20.00 4.73 0.50
N ARG A 104 20.37 5.95 0.08
CA ARG A 104 21.62 6.57 0.50
C ARG A 104 21.70 6.74 2.02
N THR A 105 20.63 7.20 2.66
CA THR A 105 20.60 7.36 4.13
C THR A 105 20.71 6.01 4.85
N CYS A 106 20.09 4.95 4.34
CA CYS A 106 20.26 3.59 4.87
C CYS A 106 21.72 3.12 4.71
N ASN A 107 22.33 3.33 3.55
CA ASN A 107 23.71 2.95 3.29
C ASN A 107 24.71 3.68 4.22
N ILE A 108 24.45 4.96 4.54
CA ILE A 108 25.26 5.71 5.52
C ILE A 108 25.23 5.00 6.88
N LEU A 109 24.06 4.67 7.42
CA LEU A 109 23.97 4.04 8.72
C LEU A 109 24.66 2.66 8.73
N LEU A 110 24.47 1.87 7.69
CA LEU A 110 25.11 0.55 7.55
C LEU A 110 26.65 0.68 7.51
N GLN A 111 27.18 1.60 6.70
CA GLN A 111 28.63 1.86 6.63
C GLN A 111 29.21 2.32 7.98
N ARG A 112 28.49 3.18 8.70
CA ARG A 112 28.90 3.64 10.03
C ARG A 112 28.81 2.52 11.07
N GLY A 113 27.84 1.61 10.93
CA GLY A 113 27.72 0.42 11.76
C GLY A 113 28.91 -0.53 11.60
N GLU A 114 29.41 -0.74 10.38
CA GLU A 114 30.61 -1.53 10.11
C GLU A 114 31.86 -0.93 10.76
N ALA A 115 31.95 0.40 10.81
CA ALA A 115 33.06 1.14 11.39
C ALA A 115 32.94 1.37 12.91
N TYR A 116 31.82 0.98 13.53
CA TYR A 116 31.59 1.19 14.95
C TYR A 116 32.48 0.30 15.82
N SER A 117 33.27 0.92 16.69
CA SER A 117 34.23 0.21 17.56
C SER A 117 33.68 -0.22 18.92
N GLY A 118 32.42 0.12 19.22
CA GLY A 118 31.74 -0.28 20.47
C GLY A 118 31.09 -1.66 20.37
N ASN A 119 30.19 -1.94 21.31
CA ASN A 119 29.46 -3.21 21.33
C ASN A 119 28.42 -3.24 20.19
N GLN A 120 28.64 -4.08 19.19
CA GLN A 120 27.76 -4.21 18.02
C GLN A 120 26.31 -4.56 18.39
N SER A 121 26.09 -5.39 19.42
CA SER A 121 24.75 -5.79 19.83
C SER A 121 23.87 -4.62 20.30
N GLU A 122 24.47 -3.51 20.72
CA GLU A 122 23.75 -2.31 21.13
C GLU A 122 23.21 -1.48 19.96
N ILE A 123 23.81 -1.67 18.77
CA ILE A 123 23.39 -0.98 17.54
C ILE A 123 22.66 -1.89 16.55
N ASP A 124 22.66 -3.21 16.78
CA ASP A 124 21.99 -4.19 15.93
C ASP A 124 20.54 -3.85 15.58
N PRO A 125 19.67 -3.39 16.52
CA PRO A 125 18.30 -3.02 16.17
C PRO A 125 18.24 -1.91 15.11
N TYR A 126 19.10 -0.90 15.21
CA TYR A 126 19.13 0.24 14.28
C TYR A 126 19.72 -0.15 12.91
N LEU A 127 20.67 -1.08 12.88
CA LEU A 127 21.15 -1.68 11.64
C LEU A 127 20.06 -2.55 11.00
N GLY A 128 19.27 -3.26 11.81
CA GLY A 128 18.09 -4.00 11.38
C GLY A 128 17.06 -3.11 10.70
N GLU A 129 16.79 -1.93 11.28
CA GLU A 129 15.93 -0.91 10.67
C GLU A 129 16.51 -0.40 9.34
N ALA A 130 17.82 -0.13 9.27
CA ALA A 130 18.46 0.33 8.03
C ALA A 130 18.35 -0.71 6.90
N TYR A 131 18.55 -1.99 7.19
CA TYR A 131 18.32 -3.07 6.24
C TYR A 131 16.86 -3.14 5.81
N PHE A 132 15.91 -3.06 6.76
CA PHE A 132 14.49 -3.05 6.46
C PHE A 132 14.12 -1.89 5.53
N PHE A 133 14.51 -0.66 5.85
CA PHE A 133 14.16 0.52 5.06
C PHE A 133 14.87 0.55 3.69
N ARG A 134 16.07 -0.03 3.56
CA ARG A 134 16.72 -0.20 2.25
C ARG A 134 15.92 -1.18 1.39
N ALA A 135 15.52 -2.32 1.93
CA ALA A 135 14.66 -3.28 1.25
C ALA A 135 13.30 -2.67 0.89
N TYR A 136 12.69 -1.89 1.79
CA TYR A 136 11.43 -1.18 1.55
C TYR A 136 11.53 -0.26 0.33
N ASN A 137 12.57 0.56 0.25
CA ASN A 137 12.76 1.48 -0.87
C ASN A 137 13.08 0.75 -2.18
N TYR A 138 13.91 -0.30 -2.16
CA TYR A 138 14.15 -1.12 -3.34
C TYR A 138 12.90 -1.86 -3.81
N PHE A 139 12.03 -2.29 -2.90
CA PHE A 139 10.76 -2.92 -3.28
C PHE A 139 9.84 -1.93 -4.02
N TYR A 140 9.79 -0.67 -3.62
CA TYR A 140 9.06 0.36 -4.39
C TYR A 140 9.68 0.59 -5.77
N LEU A 141 10.99 0.73 -5.86
CA LEU A 141 11.69 0.82 -7.15
C LEU A 141 11.41 -0.39 -8.05
N LEU A 142 11.43 -1.61 -7.46
CA LEU A 142 11.11 -2.85 -8.17
C LEU A 142 9.67 -2.85 -8.71
N LYS A 143 8.71 -2.38 -7.92
CA LYS A 143 7.29 -2.30 -8.33
C LYS A 143 7.06 -1.26 -9.43
N TYR A 144 7.79 -0.14 -9.38
CA TYR A 144 7.66 0.92 -10.37
C TYR A 144 8.44 0.60 -11.65
N PHE A 145 9.71 0.24 -11.54
CA PHE A 145 10.62 0.22 -12.69
C PHE A 145 11.12 -1.18 -13.08
N GLY A 146 10.85 -2.19 -12.27
CA GLY A 146 11.46 -3.51 -12.44
C GLY A 146 12.92 -3.50 -11.97
N GLY A 147 13.86 -3.92 -12.83
CA GLY A 147 15.27 -3.84 -12.52
C GLY A 147 15.76 -2.40 -12.49
N VAL A 148 16.65 -2.09 -11.54
CA VAL A 148 17.26 -0.76 -11.33
C VAL A 148 18.71 -0.91 -10.88
N PRO A 149 19.58 0.13 -10.95
CA PRO A 149 20.93 0.04 -10.42
C PRO A 149 20.93 -0.31 -8.92
N ILE A 150 21.73 -1.28 -8.54
CA ILE A 150 21.95 -1.65 -7.13
C ILE A 150 23.09 -0.81 -6.57
N ILE A 151 22.78 0.00 -5.57
CA ILE A 151 23.70 0.89 -4.84
C ILE A 151 23.63 0.54 -3.35
N THR A 152 24.72 -0.01 -2.82
CA THR A 152 24.81 -0.48 -1.43
C THR A 152 25.78 0.32 -0.57
N VAL A 153 26.35 1.38 -1.13
CA VAL A 153 27.27 2.31 -0.45
C VAL A 153 26.80 3.74 -0.63
N PRO A 154 27.14 4.66 0.27
CA PRO A 154 26.91 6.09 0.04
C PRO A 154 27.73 6.55 -1.17
N LEU A 155 27.12 7.32 -2.07
CA LEU A 155 27.79 7.85 -3.27
C LEU A 155 28.07 9.34 -3.11
N ASP A 156 29.21 9.77 -3.65
CA ASP A 156 29.56 11.15 -3.87
C ASP A 156 29.26 11.55 -5.33
N THR A 157 29.36 12.84 -5.63
CA THR A 157 29.00 13.39 -6.96
C THR A 157 29.85 12.88 -8.12
N ASP A 158 31.04 12.34 -7.83
CA ASP A 158 31.99 11.78 -8.79
C ASP A 158 32.10 10.24 -8.73
N SER A 159 31.26 9.59 -7.93
CA SER A 159 31.27 8.14 -7.80
C SER A 159 30.96 7.45 -9.12
N PRO A 160 31.79 6.49 -9.58
CA PRO A 160 31.60 5.79 -10.86
C PRO A 160 30.30 4.98 -10.88
N GLU A 161 29.80 4.60 -9.70
CA GLU A 161 28.52 3.89 -9.52
C GLU A 161 27.32 4.68 -10.05
N LEU A 162 27.41 6.01 -10.17
CA LEU A 162 26.37 6.84 -10.77
C LEU A 162 26.14 6.51 -12.26
N GLN A 163 27.13 5.90 -12.91
CA GLN A 163 27.06 5.46 -14.31
C GLN A 163 26.81 3.95 -14.47
N LYS A 164 26.45 3.23 -13.39
CA LYS A 164 26.11 1.81 -13.48
C LYS A 164 24.88 1.58 -14.36
N PRO A 165 24.86 0.51 -15.18
CA PRO A 165 23.64 0.07 -15.84
C PRO A 165 22.63 -0.45 -14.81
N ARG A 166 21.43 -0.68 -15.27
CA ARG A 166 20.38 -1.35 -14.47
C ARG A 166 20.79 -2.79 -14.17
N ASN A 167 20.56 -3.23 -12.95
CA ASN A 167 20.50 -4.65 -12.61
C ASN A 167 19.15 -5.22 -13.06
N SER A 168 19.09 -6.52 -13.24
CA SER A 168 17.82 -7.21 -13.53
C SER A 168 16.86 -7.13 -12.35
N ARG A 169 15.55 -7.29 -12.62
CA ARG A 169 14.53 -7.43 -11.61
C ARG A 169 14.90 -8.49 -10.55
N TYR A 170 15.48 -9.57 -11.00
CA TYR A 170 15.81 -10.73 -10.17
C TYR A 170 16.93 -10.43 -9.19
N GLU A 171 17.98 -9.74 -9.63
CA GLU A 171 19.06 -9.28 -8.75
C GLU A 171 18.58 -8.27 -7.71
N VAL A 172 17.67 -7.37 -8.10
CA VAL A 172 17.07 -6.42 -7.15
C VAL A 172 16.22 -7.16 -6.12
N ALA A 173 15.45 -8.16 -6.53
CA ALA A 173 14.68 -9.00 -5.60
C ALA A 173 15.58 -9.77 -4.63
N ASP A 174 16.70 -10.33 -5.12
CA ASP A 174 17.70 -11.03 -4.29
C ASP A 174 18.26 -10.09 -3.20
N LEU A 175 18.58 -8.84 -3.55
CA LEU A 175 19.03 -7.83 -2.58
C LEU A 175 17.95 -7.54 -1.52
N ILE A 176 16.70 -7.32 -1.94
CA ILE A 176 15.58 -7.04 -1.04
C ILE A 176 15.42 -8.18 -0.02
N LEU A 177 15.41 -9.42 -0.50
CA LEU A 177 15.24 -10.60 0.35
C LEU A 177 16.41 -10.81 1.32
N SER A 178 17.64 -10.53 0.87
CA SER A 178 18.84 -10.55 1.70
C SER A 178 18.79 -9.49 2.79
N ASP A 179 18.41 -8.26 2.45
CA ASP A 179 18.28 -7.18 3.42
C ASP A 179 17.18 -7.47 4.46
N LEU A 180 16.04 -8.01 4.03
CA LEU A 180 14.98 -8.42 4.96
C LEU A 180 15.40 -9.56 5.88
N GLN A 181 16.22 -10.49 5.40
CA GLN A 181 16.81 -11.52 6.26
C GLN A 181 17.76 -10.93 7.30
N ASN A 182 18.59 -9.95 6.90
CA ASN A 182 19.44 -9.20 7.82
C ASN A 182 18.63 -8.39 8.85
N ALA A 183 17.50 -7.81 8.44
CA ALA A 183 16.59 -7.11 9.33
C ALA A 183 15.99 -8.07 10.37
N ILE A 184 15.39 -9.20 9.93
CA ILE A 184 14.78 -10.21 10.80
C ILE A 184 15.77 -10.69 11.88
N SER A 185 17.04 -10.91 11.54
CA SER A 185 18.05 -11.41 12.49
C SER A 185 18.50 -10.40 13.54
N ARG A 186 18.20 -9.10 13.37
CA ARG A 186 18.68 -8.00 14.23
C ARG A 186 17.56 -7.28 14.97
N LEU A 187 16.37 -7.28 14.43
CA LEU A 187 15.24 -6.55 15.02
C LEU A 187 14.67 -7.25 16.26
N PRO A 188 14.22 -6.49 17.25
CA PRO A 188 13.56 -7.05 18.43
C PRO A 188 12.17 -7.59 18.04
N LYS A 189 11.69 -8.57 18.80
CA LYS A 189 10.29 -8.99 18.75
C LYS A 189 9.38 -7.86 19.23
N GLU A 190 8.16 -7.78 18.66
CA GLU A 190 7.17 -6.74 18.98
C GLU A 190 6.90 -6.61 20.49
N GLN A 191 6.81 -7.72 21.20
CA GLN A 191 6.59 -7.73 22.66
C GLN A 191 7.76 -7.18 23.48
N ASN A 192 8.96 -7.09 22.90
CA ASN A 192 10.17 -6.58 23.51
C ASN A 192 10.42 -5.10 23.19
N ILE A 193 9.64 -4.49 22.31
CA ILE A 193 9.72 -3.05 21.98
C ILE A 193 9.08 -2.27 23.15
N ALA A 194 9.85 -1.33 23.71
CA ALA A 194 9.37 -0.49 24.80
C ALA A 194 8.13 0.33 24.37
N THR A 195 7.27 0.66 25.34
CA THR A 195 6.05 1.43 25.05
C THR A 195 6.33 2.79 24.40
N SER A 196 7.44 3.44 24.75
CA SER A 196 7.88 4.70 24.14
C SER A 196 8.32 4.56 22.69
N ASP A 197 8.65 3.36 22.26
CA ASP A 197 9.21 3.05 20.95
C ASP A 197 8.21 2.26 20.07
N LYS A 198 6.95 2.16 20.50
CA LYS A 198 5.90 1.51 19.71
C LYS A 198 5.71 2.24 18.37
N GLY A 199 5.69 1.45 17.30
CA GLY A 199 5.71 1.94 15.93
C GLY A 199 7.06 1.72 15.23
N HIS A 200 8.11 1.36 15.98
CA HIS A 200 9.35 0.86 15.38
C HIS A 200 9.15 -0.51 14.74
N ILE A 201 9.97 -0.82 13.73
CA ILE A 201 9.87 -2.10 13.02
C ILE A 201 10.29 -3.24 13.93
N SER A 202 9.42 -4.23 14.05
CA SER A 202 9.70 -5.47 14.79
C SER A 202 10.17 -6.61 13.89
N GLU A 203 10.71 -7.68 14.49
CA GLU A 203 11.01 -8.94 13.79
C GLU A 203 9.79 -9.45 13.02
N GLN A 204 8.60 -9.45 13.67
CA GLN A 204 7.35 -9.86 13.04
C GLN A 204 6.97 -8.94 11.86
N GLY A 205 7.20 -7.64 12.00
CA GLY A 205 6.99 -6.67 10.91
C GLY A 205 7.88 -6.96 9.71
N ALA A 206 9.16 -7.24 9.94
CA ALA A 206 10.09 -7.61 8.87
C ALA A 206 9.74 -8.96 8.21
N LYS A 207 9.30 -9.97 9.00
CA LYS A 207 8.79 -11.26 8.49
C LYS A 207 7.55 -11.07 7.62
N ALA A 208 6.57 -10.30 8.08
CA ALA A 208 5.34 -10.02 7.34
C ALA A 208 5.64 -9.28 6.03
N PHE A 209 6.55 -8.31 6.06
CA PHE A 209 6.95 -7.58 4.85
C PHE A 209 7.74 -8.47 3.88
N LYS A 210 8.61 -9.37 4.37
CA LYS A 210 9.30 -10.36 3.53
C LYS A 210 8.31 -11.30 2.86
N ALA A 211 7.28 -11.78 3.59
CA ALA A 211 6.22 -12.61 3.02
C ALA A 211 5.45 -11.89 1.89
N ARG A 212 5.15 -10.58 2.04
CA ARG A 212 4.58 -9.74 0.98
C ARG A 212 5.45 -9.73 -0.27
N VAL A 213 6.77 -9.47 -0.11
CA VAL A 213 7.72 -9.40 -1.22
C VAL A 213 7.82 -10.74 -1.94
N LEU A 214 7.93 -11.83 -1.20
CA LEU A 214 8.01 -13.19 -1.74
C LEU A 214 6.77 -13.57 -2.55
N LEU A 215 5.57 -13.34 -2.01
CA LEU A 215 4.32 -13.60 -2.72
C LEU A 215 4.20 -12.73 -3.99
N TYR A 216 4.54 -11.44 -3.88
CA TYR A 216 4.52 -10.52 -5.02
C TYR A 216 5.43 -10.99 -6.14
N GLU A 217 6.67 -11.32 -5.82
CA GLU A 217 7.67 -11.71 -6.80
C GLU A 217 7.41 -13.11 -7.37
N ALA A 218 6.95 -14.06 -6.54
CA ALA A 218 6.55 -15.40 -7.01
C ALA A 218 5.42 -15.34 -8.04
N THR A 219 4.36 -14.59 -7.72
CA THR A 219 3.21 -14.44 -8.62
C THR A 219 3.55 -13.61 -9.84
N TRP A 220 4.39 -12.57 -9.71
CA TRP A 220 4.90 -11.83 -10.86
C TRP A 220 5.64 -12.76 -11.84
N ARG A 221 6.57 -13.57 -11.35
CA ARG A 221 7.34 -14.54 -12.18
C ARG A 221 6.43 -15.60 -12.81
N LYS A 222 5.47 -16.12 -12.03
CA LYS A 222 4.51 -17.13 -12.51
C LYS A 222 3.68 -16.64 -13.68
N TYR A 223 3.11 -15.45 -13.59
CA TYR A 223 2.14 -14.92 -14.55
C TYR A 223 2.75 -14.03 -15.64
N ASN A 224 3.77 -13.24 -15.33
CA ASN A 224 4.39 -12.34 -16.30
C ASN A 224 5.65 -12.90 -16.96
N LYS A 225 6.32 -13.87 -16.32
CA LYS A 225 7.60 -14.40 -16.78
C LYS A 225 8.60 -13.26 -17.04
N THR A 226 9.22 -13.21 -18.20
CA THR A 226 10.18 -12.17 -18.63
C THR A 226 9.57 -11.07 -19.51
N SER A 227 8.23 -11.06 -19.67
CA SER A 227 7.54 -10.16 -20.65
C SER A 227 7.67 -8.66 -20.35
N THR A 228 8.15 -8.29 -19.17
CA THR A 228 8.37 -6.91 -18.74
C THR A 228 9.86 -6.55 -18.58
N ASP A 229 10.77 -7.48 -18.87
CA ASP A 229 12.19 -7.25 -18.76
C ASP A 229 12.67 -6.28 -19.84
N TYR A 230 13.56 -5.35 -19.46
CA TYR A 230 14.16 -4.44 -20.43
C TYR A 230 15.17 -5.18 -21.33
N GLU A 231 15.46 -4.63 -22.49
CA GLU A 231 16.39 -5.22 -23.47
C GLU A 231 17.79 -5.38 -22.87
N GLY A 232 18.30 -6.60 -22.89
CA GLY A 232 19.60 -6.98 -22.31
C GLY A 232 19.56 -7.28 -20.81
N SER A 233 18.37 -7.28 -20.17
CA SER A 233 18.23 -7.72 -18.78
C SER A 233 18.62 -9.20 -18.65
N ALA A 234 19.38 -9.52 -17.62
CA ALA A 234 19.60 -10.92 -17.24
C ALA A 234 18.27 -11.53 -16.74
N GLY A 235 17.94 -12.70 -17.25
CA GLY A 235 16.79 -13.48 -16.75
C GLY A 235 17.04 -14.05 -15.35
N PRO A 236 16.01 -14.74 -14.77
CA PRO A 236 16.17 -15.42 -13.50
C PRO A 236 17.21 -16.55 -13.60
N LYS A 237 18.07 -16.70 -12.59
CA LYS A 237 19.08 -17.76 -12.53
C LYS A 237 18.46 -19.16 -12.40
N SER A 238 17.31 -19.24 -11.74
CA SER A 238 16.49 -20.44 -11.55
C SER A 238 15.02 -20.04 -11.39
N ASP A 239 14.12 -21.01 -11.59
CA ASP A 239 12.72 -20.86 -11.21
C ASP A 239 12.60 -21.00 -9.69
N GLN A 240 12.47 -19.87 -8.99
CA GLN A 240 12.33 -19.80 -7.53
C GLN A 240 10.87 -19.61 -7.09
N VAL A 241 9.89 -19.74 -7.98
CA VAL A 241 8.48 -19.45 -7.68
C VAL A 241 8.00 -20.29 -6.50
N ASN A 242 8.26 -21.59 -6.53
CA ASN A 242 7.82 -22.50 -5.48
C ASN A 242 8.52 -22.23 -4.14
N GLU A 243 9.83 -21.97 -4.17
CA GLU A 243 10.62 -21.63 -2.99
C GLU A 243 10.12 -20.35 -2.33
N PHE A 244 9.84 -19.33 -3.11
CA PHE A 244 9.30 -18.06 -2.61
C PHE A 244 7.91 -18.21 -2.01
N LEU A 245 7.04 -19.03 -2.62
CA LEU A 245 5.71 -19.32 -2.07
C LEU A 245 5.82 -20.08 -0.74
N GLU A 246 6.67 -21.09 -0.64
CA GLU A 246 6.88 -21.85 0.59
C GLU A 246 7.44 -20.96 1.72
N GLU A 247 8.40 -20.10 1.43
CA GLU A 247 8.93 -19.17 2.42
C GLU A 247 7.89 -18.12 2.82
N SER A 248 7.07 -17.61 1.88
CA SER A 248 5.95 -16.71 2.18
C SER A 248 4.93 -17.35 3.12
N ILE A 249 4.59 -18.63 2.88
CA ILE A 249 3.70 -19.43 3.75
C ILE A 249 4.30 -19.53 5.15
N SER A 250 5.57 -19.93 5.25
CA SER A 250 6.25 -20.11 6.53
C SER A 250 6.31 -18.83 7.35
N LEU A 251 6.76 -17.71 6.74
CA LEU A 251 6.86 -16.41 7.43
C LEU A 251 5.50 -15.86 7.83
N SER A 252 4.48 -16.01 6.98
CA SER A 252 3.10 -15.62 7.32
C SER A 252 2.58 -16.44 8.48
N LYS A 253 2.82 -17.75 8.47
CA LYS A 253 2.42 -18.66 9.56
C LYS A 253 3.09 -18.30 10.89
N ASP A 254 4.39 -18.00 10.88
CA ASP A 254 5.12 -17.55 12.06
C ASP A 254 4.46 -16.32 12.71
N VAL A 255 4.05 -15.34 11.89
CA VAL A 255 3.39 -14.12 12.39
C VAL A 255 1.98 -14.42 12.91
N LEU A 256 1.25 -15.33 12.27
CA LEU A 256 -0.10 -15.74 12.69
C LEU A 256 -0.09 -16.53 14.01
N ASP A 257 0.96 -17.31 14.26
CA ASP A 257 1.09 -18.16 15.44
C ASP A 257 1.62 -17.41 16.66
N ASP A 258 2.29 -16.26 16.49
CA ASP A 258 2.87 -15.49 17.60
C ASP A 258 1.79 -14.84 18.50
N GLU A 259 0.55 -14.72 18.03
CA GLU A 259 -0.62 -14.18 18.75
C GLU A 259 -0.44 -12.78 19.37
N VAL A 260 0.68 -12.10 19.08
CA VAL A 260 0.90 -10.72 19.55
C VAL A 260 0.00 -9.74 18.81
N PHE A 261 -0.33 -10.07 17.56
CA PHE A 261 -1.27 -9.33 16.74
C PHE A 261 -2.61 -10.07 16.65
N ARG A 262 -3.71 -9.32 16.55
CA ARG A 262 -5.07 -9.86 16.49
C ARG A 262 -5.94 -9.02 15.57
N ILE A 263 -6.87 -9.66 14.86
CA ILE A 263 -7.90 -8.95 14.09
C ILE A 263 -8.74 -8.12 15.06
N TRP A 264 -8.82 -6.83 14.79
CA TRP A 264 -9.61 -5.89 15.58
C TRP A 264 -11.09 -6.04 15.23
N ASN A 265 -11.88 -6.64 16.12
CA ASN A 265 -13.29 -6.91 15.92
C ASN A 265 -14.10 -6.58 17.18
N HIS A 266 -14.91 -5.53 17.09
CA HIS A 266 -15.83 -5.02 18.10
C HIS A 266 -17.21 -4.79 17.49
N ASN A 267 -17.67 -5.69 16.63
CA ASN A 267 -18.94 -5.55 15.90
C ASN A 267 -20.14 -5.44 16.82
N ASN A 268 -20.14 -6.15 17.96
CA ASN A 268 -21.26 -6.10 18.90
C ASN A 268 -21.45 -4.70 19.50
N GLU A 269 -20.36 -3.96 19.70
CA GLU A 269 -20.37 -2.62 20.32
C GLU A 269 -20.44 -1.50 19.28
N LEU A 270 -20.16 -1.80 18.01
CA LEU A 270 -20.01 -0.83 16.93
C LEU A 270 -20.98 -1.06 15.76
N ASP A 271 -22.13 -1.65 15.99
CA ASP A 271 -23.19 -1.87 14.98
C ASP A 271 -22.64 -2.51 13.68
N ASN A 272 -21.75 -3.50 13.82
CA ASN A 272 -21.07 -4.19 12.71
C ASN A 272 -20.12 -3.32 11.87
N LEU A 273 -19.68 -2.17 12.38
CA LEU A 273 -18.81 -1.23 11.67
C LEU A 273 -17.35 -1.27 12.12
N SER A 274 -16.89 -2.38 12.75
CA SER A 274 -15.47 -2.54 13.15
C SER A 274 -14.51 -2.25 12.00
N SER A 275 -14.80 -2.72 10.79
CA SER A 275 -13.95 -2.51 9.62
C SER A 275 -13.81 -1.03 9.22
N ARG A 276 -14.75 -0.17 9.57
CA ARG A 276 -14.65 1.29 9.37
C ARG A 276 -13.85 1.94 10.49
N TYR A 277 -14.23 1.65 11.73
CA TYR A 277 -13.66 2.32 12.90
C TYR A 277 -12.22 1.97 13.18
N LEU A 278 -11.73 0.79 12.76
CA LEU A 278 -10.33 0.39 12.83
C LEU A 278 -9.37 1.49 12.29
N PHE A 279 -9.77 2.19 11.26
CA PHE A 279 -8.96 3.22 10.59
C PHE A 279 -9.17 4.63 11.16
N CYS A 280 -10.06 4.78 12.14
CA CYS A 280 -10.43 6.06 12.74
C CYS A 280 -10.06 6.12 14.24
N LEU A 281 -9.26 5.18 14.74
CA LEU A 281 -8.85 5.13 16.15
C LEU A 281 -7.87 6.26 16.45
N GLU A 282 -8.28 7.17 17.32
CA GLU A 282 -7.49 8.32 17.76
C GLU A 282 -7.10 8.22 19.24
N ASP A 283 -6.33 9.18 19.73
CA ASP A 283 -6.02 9.28 21.15
C ASP A 283 -7.28 9.67 21.94
N GLY A 284 -7.62 8.85 22.92
CA GLY A 284 -8.83 9.00 23.70
C GLY A 284 -10.03 8.23 23.15
N SER A 285 -11.07 8.14 23.98
CA SER A 285 -12.24 7.27 23.76
C SER A 285 -13.30 7.90 22.86
N GLN A 286 -12.96 8.24 21.61
CA GLN A 286 -13.93 8.89 20.71
C GLN A 286 -14.73 7.89 19.88
N THR A 287 -14.20 6.72 19.62
CA THR A 287 -14.80 5.71 18.76
C THR A 287 -15.33 4.54 19.58
N GLY A 288 -16.57 4.61 20.04
CA GLY A 288 -17.19 3.55 20.84
C GLY A 288 -16.42 3.19 22.14
N GLY A 289 -15.60 4.10 22.66
CA GLY A 289 -14.75 3.87 23.81
C GLY A 289 -13.36 3.30 23.48
N TYR A 290 -13.01 3.15 22.20
CA TYR A 290 -11.74 2.56 21.75
C TYR A 290 -10.76 3.62 21.27
N GLY A 291 -9.52 3.57 21.76
CA GLY A 291 -8.39 4.39 21.30
C GLY A 291 -7.37 3.56 20.49
N LYS A 292 -6.27 4.19 20.08
CA LYS A 292 -5.17 3.56 19.31
C LYS A 292 -4.55 2.36 20.04
N ASP A 293 -4.50 2.37 21.35
CA ASP A 293 -3.97 1.30 22.21
C ASP A 293 -4.76 -0.01 22.09
N SER A 294 -6.04 0.07 21.69
CA SER A 294 -6.87 -1.11 21.40
C SER A 294 -6.47 -1.82 20.11
N ASN A 295 -5.78 -1.13 19.21
CA ASN A 295 -5.40 -1.68 17.90
C ASN A 295 -4.22 -2.64 18.03
N LYS A 296 -4.51 -3.93 17.83
CA LYS A 296 -3.51 -5.00 17.76
C LYS A 296 -3.43 -5.61 16.37
N GLU A 297 -4.03 -4.96 15.37
CA GLU A 297 -4.02 -5.45 14.00
C GLU A 297 -2.92 -4.83 13.14
N PHE A 298 -2.54 -3.57 13.40
CA PHE A 298 -1.48 -2.90 12.65
C PHE A 298 -0.11 -3.42 13.08
N ILE A 299 0.66 -3.92 12.11
CA ILE A 299 2.01 -4.49 12.32
C ILE A 299 3.07 -3.44 11.99
N ILE A 300 2.95 -2.80 10.82
CA ILE A 300 3.78 -1.67 10.40
C ILE A 300 2.84 -0.51 10.14
N TYR A 301 3.08 0.61 10.77
CA TYR A 301 2.23 1.79 10.64
C TYR A 301 3.00 3.08 10.85
N SER A 302 2.55 4.15 10.20
CA SER A 302 3.04 5.49 10.50
C SER A 302 2.27 6.06 11.68
N VAL A 303 3.01 6.54 12.68
CA VAL A 303 2.44 7.13 13.89
C VAL A 303 2.04 8.57 13.60
N PHE A 304 0.78 8.90 13.88
CA PHE A 304 0.26 10.26 13.81
C PHE A 304 -0.23 10.71 15.18
N ASP A 305 -0.14 12.02 15.43
CA ASP A 305 -0.55 12.68 16.66
C ASP A 305 -1.05 14.08 16.33
N ARG A 306 -2.08 14.55 17.02
CA ARG A 306 -2.73 15.85 16.72
C ARG A 306 -1.82 17.07 16.91
N VAL A 307 -0.77 16.93 17.70
CA VAL A 307 0.13 18.04 18.07
C VAL A 307 1.48 17.91 17.40
N LEU A 308 2.09 16.73 17.52
CA LEU A 308 3.47 16.51 17.08
C LEU A 308 3.58 16.09 15.61
N ASN A 309 2.62 15.34 15.10
CA ASN A 309 2.63 14.81 13.74
C ASN A 309 1.19 14.64 13.22
N ALA A 310 0.48 15.74 13.03
CA ALA A 310 -0.87 15.70 12.48
C ALA A 310 -0.86 15.40 10.97
N GLY A 311 -1.89 14.74 10.47
CA GLY A 311 -2.11 14.53 9.05
C GLY A 311 -2.18 15.86 8.28
N ALA A 312 -1.73 15.86 7.04
CA ALA A 312 -1.59 17.06 6.23
C ALA A 312 -2.91 17.61 5.67
N PHE A 313 -4.00 16.82 5.72
CA PHE A 313 -5.29 17.18 5.11
C PHE A 313 -6.45 16.49 5.85
N SER A 314 -7.66 16.90 5.51
CA SER A 314 -8.87 16.26 6.02
C SER A 314 -9.27 15.07 5.16
N LEU A 315 -9.12 13.85 5.68
CA LEU A 315 -9.59 12.63 5.03
C LEU A 315 -11.09 12.69 4.71
N ASN A 316 -11.89 13.29 5.59
CA ASN A 316 -13.30 13.45 5.36
C ASN A 316 -13.63 14.26 4.10
N ASN A 317 -12.80 15.26 3.75
CA ASN A 317 -12.95 16.02 2.52
C ASN A 317 -12.42 15.26 1.30
N GLU A 318 -11.24 14.65 1.40
CA GLU A 318 -10.62 13.96 0.27
C GLU A 318 -11.45 12.75 -0.18
N MET A 319 -11.96 11.95 0.77
CA MET A 319 -12.80 10.78 0.47
C MET A 319 -14.14 11.16 -0.17
N ASN A 320 -14.62 12.40 -0.03
CA ASN A 320 -15.81 12.88 -0.74
C ASN A 320 -15.66 12.92 -2.27
N TYR A 321 -14.44 12.85 -2.78
CA TYR A 321 -14.15 12.84 -4.22
C TYR A 321 -13.84 11.45 -4.77
N ILE A 322 -13.94 10.41 -3.95
CA ILE A 322 -13.73 9.01 -4.31
C ILE A 322 -15.07 8.32 -4.45
N TYR A 323 -15.26 7.67 -5.58
CA TYR A 323 -16.52 7.03 -5.95
C TYR A 323 -16.28 5.56 -6.27
N PRO A 324 -16.72 4.63 -5.40
CA PRO A 324 -16.65 3.20 -5.68
C PRO A 324 -17.37 2.86 -6.99
N THR A 325 -16.83 1.91 -7.73
CA THR A 325 -17.45 1.41 -8.97
C THR A 325 -18.44 0.28 -8.68
N ARG A 326 -19.34 0.00 -9.61
CA ARG A 326 -20.22 -1.17 -9.61
C ARG A 326 -19.44 -2.47 -9.36
N LYS A 327 -18.30 -2.63 -10.02
CA LYS A 327 -17.45 -3.81 -9.89
C LYS A 327 -17.05 -4.07 -8.45
N PHE A 328 -16.70 -3.02 -7.69
CA PHE A 328 -16.37 -3.17 -6.28
C PHE A 328 -17.61 -3.58 -5.45
N ILE A 329 -18.77 -2.98 -5.72
CA ILE A 329 -20.01 -3.34 -5.01
C ILE A 329 -20.39 -4.81 -5.24
N ASP A 330 -20.17 -5.33 -6.43
CA ASP A 330 -20.48 -6.72 -6.77
C ASP A 330 -19.54 -7.74 -6.11
N MET A 331 -18.37 -7.30 -5.61
CA MET A 331 -17.44 -8.16 -4.88
C MET A 331 -17.88 -8.49 -3.46
N PHE A 332 -18.79 -7.72 -2.87
CA PHE A 332 -19.33 -8.05 -1.56
C PHE A 332 -20.31 -9.22 -1.66
N VAL A 333 -20.08 -10.27 -0.88
CA VAL A 333 -20.95 -11.46 -0.84
C VAL A 333 -22.18 -11.22 0.05
N CYS A 334 -23.15 -12.12 -0.03
CA CYS A 334 -24.24 -12.16 0.96
C CYS A 334 -23.75 -12.79 2.28
N THR A 335 -24.54 -12.64 3.36
CA THR A 335 -24.18 -13.17 4.69
C THR A 335 -23.98 -14.69 4.72
N ASN A 336 -24.59 -15.44 3.77
CA ASN A 336 -24.34 -16.86 3.57
C ASN A 336 -22.96 -17.17 2.92
N GLY A 337 -22.15 -16.13 2.68
CA GLY A 337 -20.81 -16.26 2.11
C GLY A 337 -20.75 -16.46 0.60
N MET A 338 -21.89 -16.42 -0.09
CA MET A 338 -22.00 -16.67 -1.52
C MET A 338 -22.22 -15.37 -2.31
N PRO A 339 -21.77 -15.31 -3.58
CA PRO A 339 -22.05 -14.17 -4.47
C PRO A 339 -23.52 -13.81 -4.56
N THR A 340 -23.82 -12.58 -4.97
CA THR A 340 -25.22 -12.11 -5.14
C THR A 340 -25.95 -12.80 -6.26
N THR A 341 -25.24 -13.25 -7.29
CA THR A 341 -25.82 -13.89 -8.49
C THR A 341 -26.63 -15.12 -8.12
N ASN A 342 -27.91 -15.14 -8.46
CA ASN A 342 -28.84 -16.24 -8.15
C ASN A 342 -28.89 -16.62 -6.65
N ASN A 343 -28.69 -15.65 -5.76
CA ASN A 343 -28.68 -15.85 -4.31
C ASN A 343 -30.02 -15.40 -3.69
N GLU A 344 -30.71 -16.31 -3.03
CA GLU A 344 -32.01 -16.06 -2.39
C GLU A 344 -31.96 -14.96 -1.29
N GLN A 345 -30.80 -14.75 -0.68
CA GLN A 345 -30.60 -13.70 0.32
C GLN A 345 -30.49 -12.30 -0.31
N PHE A 346 -30.08 -12.21 -1.57
CA PHE A 346 -29.95 -10.95 -2.27
C PHE A 346 -31.33 -10.35 -2.56
N LYS A 347 -31.55 -9.09 -2.18
CA LYS A 347 -32.86 -8.43 -2.28
C LYS A 347 -33.08 -7.69 -3.60
N GLY A 348 -32.09 -7.69 -4.49
CA GLY A 348 -32.19 -7.06 -5.81
C GLY A 348 -32.13 -5.54 -5.76
N TYR A 349 -32.82 -4.90 -6.72
CA TYR A 349 -32.71 -3.47 -7.01
C TYR A 349 -34.07 -2.76 -7.07
N GLN A 350 -35.07 -3.26 -6.35
CA GLN A 350 -36.40 -2.63 -6.30
C GLN A 350 -36.37 -1.27 -5.59
N ASN A 351 -35.68 -1.21 -4.45
CA ASN A 351 -35.45 0.02 -3.70
C ASN A 351 -33.93 0.25 -3.54
N VAL A 352 -33.55 1.50 -3.32
CA VAL A 352 -32.15 1.92 -3.16
C VAL A 352 -31.43 1.18 -2.02
N THR A 353 -32.19 0.75 -1.00
CA THR A 353 -31.67 0.04 0.17
C THR A 353 -31.53 -1.47 -0.03
N ASP A 354 -32.18 -2.04 -1.06
CA ASP A 354 -32.30 -3.50 -1.18
C ASP A 354 -30.95 -4.15 -1.49
N GLU A 355 -30.10 -3.54 -2.30
CA GLU A 355 -28.77 -4.06 -2.63
C GLU A 355 -27.79 -4.11 -1.44
N TYR A 356 -28.12 -3.41 -0.33
CA TYR A 356 -27.31 -3.40 0.89
C TYR A 356 -27.73 -4.44 1.92
N GLN A 357 -28.90 -5.06 1.75
CA GLN A 357 -29.45 -6.00 2.72
C GLN A 357 -28.81 -7.38 2.62
N ASN A 358 -28.61 -8.01 3.78
CA ASN A 358 -28.03 -9.35 3.89
C ASN A 358 -26.66 -9.49 3.23
N ARG A 359 -25.85 -8.44 3.27
CA ARG A 359 -24.53 -8.36 2.67
C ARG A 359 -23.42 -8.33 3.72
N ASP A 360 -22.22 -8.58 3.28
CA ASP A 360 -20.98 -8.36 3.98
C ASP A 360 -20.97 -6.99 4.68
N TYR A 361 -20.66 -6.95 5.97
CA TYR A 361 -20.68 -5.72 6.77
C TYR A 361 -19.72 -4.64 6.25
N ARG A 362 -18.66 -5.05 5.55
CA ARG A 362 -17.74 -4.11 4.92
C ARG A 362 -18.39 -3.25 3.83
N LEU A 363 -19.47 -3.71 3.22
CA LEU A 363 -20.24 -2.87 2.28
C LEU A 363 -20.70 -1.58 2.96
N MET A 364 -21.30 -1.66 4.15
CA MET A 364 -21.71 -0.48 4.92
C MET A 364 -20.50 0.26 5.53
N ALA A 365 -19.46 -0.47 5.91
CA ALA A 365 -18.27 0.11 6.52
C ALA A 365 -17.42 0.93 5.54
N TYR A 366 -17.31 0.49 4.28
CA TYR A 366 -16.42 1.09 3.27
C TYR A 366 -17.15 1.97 2.26
N VAL A 367 -18.41 1.65 1.95
CA VAL A 367 -19.20 2.39 0.96
C VAL A 367 -20.27 3.24 1.63
N GLY A 368 -20.74 2.83 2.81
CA GLY A 368 -21.87 3.44 3.48
C GLY A 368 -23.20 3.09 2.80
N GLY A 369 -24.27 3.65 3.32
CA GLY A 369 -25.61 3.49 2.76
C GLY A 369 -25.92 4.50 1.66
N PRO A 370 -27.15 4.48 1.17
CA PRO A 370 -27.57 5.40 0.12
C PRO A 370 -27.45 6.89 0.48
N ALA A 371 -27.57 7.25 1.76
CA ALA A 371 -27.46 8.64 2.21
C ALA A 371 -26.02 9.18 2.03
N GLU A 372 -25.02 8.37 2.27
CA GLU A 372 -23.60 8.73 2.14
C GLU A 372 -23.16 8.87 0.68
N SER A 373 -23.96 8.36 -0.25
CA SER A 373 -23.70 8.41 -1.69
C SER A 373 -24.16 9.71 -2.36
N ILE A 374 -24.75 10.64 -1.60
CA ILE A 374 -25.29 11.89 -2.14
C ILE A 374 -24.18 12.73 -2.77
N GLY A 375 -24.34 13.03 -4.06
CA GLY A 375 -23.38 13.83 -4.85
C GLY A 375 -22.30 13.04 -5.52
N SER A 376 -22.26 11.72 -5.34
CA SER A 376 -21.38 10.82 -6.07
C SER A 376 -21.76 10.70 -7.54
N THR A 377 -20.77 10.68 -8.44
CA THR A 377 -20.99 10.44 -9.88
C THR A 377 -21.22 8.98 -10.22
N SER A 378 -20.86 8.05 -9.33
CA SER A 378 -21.13 6.61 -9.49
C SER A 378 -22.46 6.18 -8.86
N GLY A 379 -23.04 7.00 -7.99
CA GLY A 379 -24.17 6.61 -7.13
C GLY A 379 -23.74 5.89 -5.84
N TYR A 380 -22.44 5.74 -5.58
CA TYR A 380 -21.85 5.18 -4.37
C TYR A 380 -20.86 6.16 -3.76
N GLY A 381 -20.80 6.26 -2.43
CA GLY A 381 -19.85 7.10 -1.70
C GLY A 381 -18.77 6.26 -1.05
N ASP A 382 -17.61 6.82 -0.80
CA ASP A 382 -16.56 6.19 -0.01
C ASP A 382 -16.68 6.57 1.46
N GLN A 383 -16.52 5.59 2.35
CA GLN A 383 -16.57 5.77 3.80
C GLN A 383 -15.30 5.25 4.52
N LYS A 384 -14.49 4.46 3.85
CA LYS A 384 -13.25 3.99 4.46
C LYS A 384 -12.35 5.19 4.77
N PHE A 385 -11.69 5.16 5.93
CA PHE A 385 -10.88 6.26 6.47
C PHE A 385 -11.63 7.54 6.87
N ARG A 386 -12.93 7.66 6.59
CA ARG A 386 -13.72 8.80 7.04
C ARG A 386 -14.05 8.67 8.51
N ASN A 387 -13.54 9.63 9.31
CA ASN A 387 -13.84 9.69 10.73
C ASN A 387 -15.22 10.36 10.95
N PRO A 388 -16.22 9.66 11.47
CA PRO A 388 -17.55 10.23 11.70
C PRO A 388 -17.60 11.21 12.87
N ILE A 389 -16.58 11.23 13.73
CA ILE A 389 -16.56 11.95 15.00
C ILE A 389 -15.70 13.21 14.92
N VAL A 390 -14.62 13.18 14.14
CA VAL A 390 -13.65 14.27 14.04
C VAL A 390 -13.78 14.95 12.69
N GLY A 391 -14.17 16.22 12.72
CA GLY A 391 -14.35 17.04 11.51
C GLY A 391 -13.23 18.06 11.25
N ASP A 392 -12.21 18.11 12.09
CA ASP A 392 -11.07 19.00 11.86
C ASP A 392 -10.05 18.39 10.89
N LYS A 393 -9.13 19.22 10.38
CA LYS A 393 -8.14 18.82 9.37
C LYS A 393 -6.88 18.20 10.00
N LYS A 394 -6.97 17.64 11.20
CA LYS A 394 -5.83 17.09 11.93
C LYS A 394 -6.07 15.62 12.19
N GLU A 395 -5.90 14.81 11.15
CA GLU A 395 -5.97 13.35 11.32
C GLU A 395 -4.85 12.89 12.26
N SER A 396 -5.20 12.09 13.24
CA SER A 396 -4.25 11.53 14.20
C SER A 396 -4.33 10.01 14.29
N ALA A 397 -5.27 9.37 13.58
CA ALA A 397 -5.29 7.92 13.44
C ALA A 397 -4.01 7.45 12.74
N ASN A 398 -3.42 6.34 13.20
CA ASN A 398 -2.24 5.78 12.58
C ASN A 398 -2.55 5.30 11.15
N TYR A 399 -1.57 5.46 10.24
CA TYR A 399 -1.72 4.97 8.87
C TYR A 399 -1.21 3.52 8.77
N PRO A 400 -2.05 2.55 8.35
CA PRO A 400 -1.62 1.16 8.20
C PRO A 400 -0.71 0.99 6.96
N VAL A 401 0.52 0.54 7.15
CA VAL A 401 1.45 0.16 6.06
C VAL A 401 1.37 -1.34 5.81
N LEU A 402 1.25 -2.12 6.89
CA LEU A 402 1.03 -3.56 6.87
C LEU A 402 0.24 -3.96 8.12
N ARG A 403 -0.81 -4.76 7.95
CA ARG A 403 -1.66 -5.22 9.06
C ARG A 403 -1.92 -6.73 8.96
N LEU A 404 -2.34 -7.33 10.07
CA LEU A 404 -2.53 -8.78 10.19
C LEU A 404 -3.48 -9.35 9.14
N ALA A 405 -4.50 -8.59 8.74
CA ALA A 405 -5.41 -9.02 7.67
C ALA A 405 -4.68 -9.34 6.37
N GLU A 406 -3.66 -8.54 5.99
CA GLU A 406 -2.84 -8.85 4.83
C GLU A 406 -2.02 -10.12 5.01
N VAL A 407 -1.49 -10.38 6.21
CA VAL A 407 -0.75 -11.62 6.51
C VAL A 407 -1.67 -12.84 6.36
N CYS A 408 -2.92 -12.76 6.83
CA CYS A 408 -3.93 -13.79 6.61
C CYS A 408 -4.16 -14.08 5.12
N LEU A 409 -4.27 -13.02 4.33
CA LEU A 409 -4.49 -13.12 2.88
C LEU A 409 -3.26 -13.62 2.13
N ASN A 410 -2.07 -13.17 2.50
CA ASN A 410 -0.80 -13.63 1.92
C ASN A 410 -0.61 -15.13 2.17
N TYR A 411 -0.90 -15.60 3.39
CA TYR A 411 -0.84 -17.02 3.74
C TYR A 411 -1.74 -17.88 2.86
N ALA A 412 -3.02 -17.52 2.76
CA ALA A 412 -3.99 -18.30 2.01
C ALA A 412 -3.70 -18.28 0.50
N GLU A 413 -3.36 -17.10 -0.06
CA GLU A 413 -3.02 -16.98 -1.47
C GLU A 413 -1.75 -17.76 -1.82
N ALA A 414 -0.70 -17.67 -1.00
CA ALA A 414 0.54 -18.39 -1.24
C ALA A 414 0.34 -19.92 -1.22
N ILE A 415 -0.52 -20.45 -0.35
CA ILE A 415 -0.87 -21.88 -0.32
C ILE A 415 -1.56 -22.30 -1.63
N MET A 416 -2.57 -21.55 -2.05
CA MET A 416 -3.29 -21.85 -3.28
C MET A 416 -2.40 -21.75 -4.52
N GLU A 417 -1.55 -20.72 -4.57
CA GLU A 417 -0.60 -20.54 -5.69
C GLU A 417 0.44 -21.66 -5.75
N ARG A 418 0.84 -22.19 -4.59
CA ARG A 418 1.87 -23.23 -4.47
C ARG A 418 1.32 -24.63 -4.69
N TYR A 419 0.20 -24.98 -4.07
CA TYR A 419 -0.31 -26.35 -4.00
C TYR A 419 -1.57 -26.58 -4.83
N GLY A 420 -2.28 -25.51 -5.23
CA GLY A 420 -3.57 -25.61 -5.92
C GLY A 420 -4.72 -26.06 -5.02
N GLU A 421 -4.47 -26.22 -3.72
CA GLU A 421 -5.46 -26.62 -2.71
C GLU A 421 -5.16 -25.95 -1.37
N ILE A 422 -6.20 -25.75 -0.56
CA ILE A 422 -6.11 -25.24 0.80
C ILE A 422 -7.13 -25.96 1.67
N THR A 423 -6.74 -26.33 2.89
CA THR A 423 -7.62 -27.00 3.85
C THR A 423 -8.53 -26.00 4.58
N ASP A 424 -9.71 -26.47 5.04
CA ASP A 424 -10.61 -25.65 5.86
C ASP A 424 -9.94 -25.19 7.18
N ALA A 425 -9.01 -25.97 7.73
CA ALA A 425 -8.22 -25.57 8.89
C ALA A 425 -7.28 -24.37 8.58
N GLN A 426 -6.61 -24.40 7.43
CA GLN A 426 -5.76 -23.28 6.98
C GLN A 426 -6.61 -22.03 6.69
N LEU A 427 -7.78 -22.18 6.09
CA LEU A 427 -8.75 -21.09 5.92
C LEU A 427 -9.22 -20.55 7.29
N GLY A 428 -9.40 -21.43 8.28
CA GLY A 428 -9.82 -21.06 9.64
C GLY A 428 -8.85 -20.15 10.37
N ILE A 429 -7.55 -20.39 10.23
CA ILE A 429 -6.52 -19.57 10.89
C ILE A 429 -6.19 -18.27 10.11
N SER A 430 -6.72 -18.08 8.93
CA SER A 430 -6.42 -16.98 8.02
C SER A 430 -7.68 -16.23 7.59
N ILE A 431 -8.18 -16.47 6.40
CA ILE A 431 -9.29 -15.73 5.78
C ILE A 431 -10.55 -15.72 6.65
N ASN A 432 -10.88 -16.81 7.34
CA ASN A 432 -12.11 -16.89 8.11
C ASN A 432 -12.11 -15.97 9.34
N LYS A 433 -10.94 -15.57 9.86
CA LYS A 433 -10.84 -14.49 10.87
C LYS A 433 -11.35 -13.14 10.32
N LEU A 434 -11.13 -12.88 9.03
CA LEU A 434 -11.63 -11.67 8.36
C LEU A 434 -13.14 -11.78 8.09
N ARG A 435 -13.59 -12.97 7.69
CA ARG A 435 -15.01 -13.25 7.43
C ARG A 435 -15.86 -13.20 8.70
N ASP A 436 -15.31 -13.55 9.86
CA ASP A 436 -15.94 -13.34 11.17
C ASP A 436 -16.24 -11.84 11.41
N ARG A 437 -15.27 -10.96 11.15
CA ARG A 437 -15.49 -9.50 11.23
C ARG A 437 -16.44 -8.99 10.15
N ALA A 438 -16.40 -9.59 8.96
CA ALA A 438 -17.28 -9.23 7.84
C ALA A 438 -18.73 -9.71 8.02
N GLY A 439 -19.02 -10.54 9.03
CA GLY A 439 -20.36 -11.06 9.29
C GLY A 439 -20.87 -12.00 8.20
N VAL A 440 -19.98 -12.73 7.54
CA VAL A 440 -20.32 -13.67 6.47
C VAL A 440 -19.87 -15.09 6.80
N ALA A 441 -20.55 -16.09 6.24
CA ALA A 441 -20.19 -17.48 6.45
C ALA A 441 -18.73 -17.76 6.05
N HIS A 442 -18.09 -18.69 6.76
CA HIS A 442 -16.72 -19.09 6.51
C HIS A 442 -16.52 -19.60 5.07
N LEU A 443 -15.39 -19.25 4.47
CA LEU A 443 -14.94 -19.88 3.24
C LEU A 443 -14.47 -21.29 3.57
N THR A 444 -15.02 -22.28 2.87
CA THR A 444 -14.71 -23.70 3.02
C THR A 444 -14.72 -24.35 1.65
N ASN A 445 -14.10 -25.54 1.53
CA ASN A 445 -14.16 -26.31 0.29
C ASN A 445 -15.61 -26.64 -0.10
N ALA A 446 -16.45 -26.97 0.88
CA ALA A 446 -17.89 -27.21 0.66
C ALA A 446 -18.66 -25.95 0.19
N LEU A 447 -18.26 -24.74 0.63
CA LEU A 447 -18.86 -23.50 0.15
C LEU A 447 -18.47 -23.24 -1.31
N VAL A 448 -17.21 -23.50 -1.70
CA VAL A 448 -16.73 -23.33 -3.08
C VAL A 448 -17.49 -24.26 -4.05
N GLU A 449 -17.80 -25.49 -3.66
CA GLU A 449 -18.66 -26.38 -4.44
C GLU A 449 -20.06 -25.78 -4.67
N LYS A 450 -20.64 -25.17 -3.62
CA LYS A 450 -21.94 -24.48 -3.74
C LYS A 450 -21.85 -23.26 -4.66
N ILE A 451 -20.78 -22.46 -4.57
CA ILE A 451 -20.53 -21.33 -5.45
C ILE A 451 -20.44 -21.77 -6.90
N LYS A 452 -19.65 -22.83 -7.19
CA LYS A 452 -19.55 -23.42 -8.53
C LYS A 452 -20.93 -23.76 -9.11
N LYS A 453 -21.73 -24.44 -8.30
CA LYS A 453 -23.09 -24.84 -8.70
C LYS A 453 -24.01 -23.64 -8.91
N GLN A 454 -23.99 -22.65 -8.01
CA GLN A 454 -24.83 -21.44 -8.11
C GLN A 454 -24.52 -20.62 -9.35
N LEU A 455 -23.24 -20.48 -9.67
CA LEU A 455 -22.78 -19.71 -10.83
C LEU A 455 -22.83 -20.51 -12.15
N ASN A 456 -23.16 -21.81 -12.08
CA ASN A 456 -23.05 -22.73 -13.21
C ASN A 456 -21.68 -22.61 -13.91
N SER A 457 -20.61 -22.58 -13.10
CA SER A 457 -19.24 -22.31 -13.57
C SER A 457 -18.57 -23.57 -14.09
N GLU A 458 -17.91 -23.45 -15.25
CA GLU A 458 -17.06 -24.51 -15.82
C GLU A 458 -15.64 -24.55 -15.22
N LYS A 459 -15.27 -23.55 -14.41
CA LYS A 459 -13.95 -23.50 -13.77
C LYS A 459 -13.74 -24.66 -12.80
N GLU A 460 -12.48 -25.07 -12.62
CA GLU A 460 -12.11 -26.03 -11.58
C GLU A 460 -12.33 -25.45 -10.18
N LEU A 461 -12.53 -26.31 -9.18
CA LEU A 461 -12.74 -25.88 -7.79
C LEU A 461 -11.54 -25.07 -7.24
N SER A 462 -10.33 -25.45 -7.63
CA SER A 462 -9.11 -24.72 -7.28
C SER A 462 -9.07 -23.29 -7.85
N GLU A 463 -9.57 -23.10 -9.08
CA GLU A 463 -9.66 -21.77 -9.69
C GLU A 463 -10.69 -20.90 -8.99
N ILE A 464 -11.85 -21.47 -8.64
CA ILE A 464 -12.90 -20.75 -7.90
C ILE A 464 -12.41 -20.41 -6.48
N MET A 465 -11.71 -21.32 -5.80
CA MET A 465 -11.13 -21.06 -4.48
C MET A 465 -10.11 -19.90 -4.57
N LEU A 466 -9.24 -19.89 -5.56
CA LEU A 466 -8.28 -18.80 -5.76
C LEU A 466 -8.98 -17.48 -6.09
N ASP A 467 -10.01 -17.50 -6.91
CA ASP A 467 -10.83 -16.31 -7.22
C ASP A 467 -11.49 -15.75 -5.94
N GLU A 468 -12.02 -16.61 -5.07
CA GLU A 468 -12.61 -16.19 -3.79
C GLU A 468 -11.56 -15.60 -2.82
N ILE A 469 -10.37 -16.17 -2.76
CA ILE A 469 -9.26 -15.62 -1.96
C ILE A 469 -8.82 -14.25 -2.50
N ARG A 470 -8.69 -14.09 -3.81
CA ARG A 470 -8.34 -12.83 -4.46
C ARG A 470 -9.46 -11.78 -4.33
N ARG A 471 -10.72 -12.22 -4.36
CA ARG A 471 -11.87 -11.37 -4.08
C ARG A 471 -11.85 -10.88 -2.63
N GLU A 472 -11.65 -11.79 -1.67
CA GLU A 472 -11.55 -11.45 -0.24
C GLU A 472 -10.42 -10.44 0.00
N ARG A 473 -9.24 -10.65 -0.63
CA ARG A 473 -8.13 -9.72 -0.59
C ARG A 473 -8.51 -8.34 -1.14
N THR A 474 -9.19 -8.30 -2.27
CA THR A 474 -9.62 -7.04 -2.90
C THR A 474 -10.58 -6.26 -2.00
N VAL A 475 -11.57 -6.93 -1.41
CA VAL A 475 -12.55 -6.29 -0.53
C VAL A 475 -11.89 -5.81 0.77
N GLU A 476 -11.07 -6.66 1.39
CA GLU A 476 -10.46 -6.36 2.67
C GLU A 476 -9.46 -5.19 2.59
N LEU A 477 -8.60 -5.19 1.57
CA LEU A 477 -7.53 -4.22 1.39
C LEU A 477 -7.92 -3.02 0.51
N TYR A 478 -9.22 -2.84 0.23
CA TYR A 478 -9.74 -1.70 -0.53
C TYR A 478 -9.17 -0.37 -0.04
N MET A 479 -8.73 0.51 -0.94
CA MET A 479 -8.12 1.82 -0.68
C MET A 479 -6.82 1.80 0.15
N GLU A 480 -6.17 0.64 0.30
CA GLU A 480 -4.84 0.53 0.92
C GLU A 480 -3.70 0.42 -0.12
N GLY A 481 -4.01 0.63 -1.41
CA GLY A 481 -3.02 0.71 -2.49
C GLY A 481 -2.54 -0.62 -3.05
N PHE A 482 -3.29 -1.71 -2.83
CA PHE A 482 -2.89 -3.04 -3.28
C PHE A 482 -3.42 -3.41 -4.66
N ARG A 483 -4.62 -2.95 -5.03
CA ARG A 483 -5.34 -3.48 -6.19
C ARG A 483 -4.56 -3.39 -7.50
N TYR A 484 -3.95 -2.25 -7.78
CA TYR A 484 -3.18 -2.07 -9.03
C TYR A 484 -1.97 -3.02 -9.09
N ASP A 485 -1.24 -3.17 -8.00
CA ASP A 485 -0.11 -4.09 -7.89
C ASP A 485 -0.55 -5.56 -7.96
N ASP A 486 -1.68 -5.91 -7.36
CA ASP A 486 -2.28 -7.25 -7.45
C ASP A 486 -2.64 -7.60 -8.90
N LEU A 487 -3.29 -6.70 -9.62
CA LEU A 487 -3.63 -6.90 -11.05
C LEU A 487 -2.37 -7.12 -11.91
N LYS A 488 -1.29 -6.38 -11.64
CA LYS A 488 -0.01 -6.56 -12.33
C LYS A 488 0.59 -7.94 -12.06
N ARG A 489 0.74 -8.29 -10.78
CA ARG A 489 1.38 -9.56 -10.41
C ARG A 489 0.56 -10.79 -10.81
N TRP A 490 -0.77 -10.68 -10.91
CA TRP A 490 -1.64 -11.73 -11.44
C TRP A 490 -1.69 -11.78 -12.97
N GLY A 491 -1.06 -10.84 -13.66
CA GLY A 491 -1.00 -10.80 -15.12
C GLY A 491 -2.31 -10.42 -15.82
N ILE A 492 -3.26 -9.83 -15.10
CA ILE A 492 -4.63 -9.52 -15.58
C ILE A 492 -4.92 -8.01 -15.67
N LEU A 493 -3.88 -7.17 -15.63
CA LEU A 493 -4.04 -5.71 -15.61
C LEU A 493 -4.82 -5.19 -16.82
N GLU A 494 -4.42 -5.61 -18.04
CA GLU A 494 -5.02 -5.13 -19.29
C GLU A 494 -6.47 -5.57 -19.42
N GLU A 495 -6.74 -6.84 -19.15
CA GLU A 495 -8.09 -7.41 -19.19
C GLU A 495 -9.03 -6.70 -18.21
N THR A 496 -8.54 -6.42 -17.01
CA THR A 496 -9.33 -5.83 -15.93
C THR A 496 -9.60 -4.34 -16.13
N LEU A 497 -8.59 -3.56 -16.57
CA LEU A 497 -8.69 -2.10 -16.63
C LEU A 497 -9.25 -1.58 -17.96
N ASN A 498 -9.18 -2.37 -19.05
CA ASN A 498 -9.77 -2.01 -20.33
C ASN A 498 -11.26 -2.36 -20.40
N GLN A 499 -11.98 -2.08 -19.33
CA GLN A 499 -13.43 -2.22 -19.23
C GLN A 499 -14.07 -0.89 -18.87
N SER A 500 -15.37 -0.75 -19.13
CA SER A 500 -16.12 0.40 -18.68
C SER A 500 -16.15 0.48 -17.16
N ARG A 501 -16.00 1.68 -16.62
CA ARG A 501 -16.26 1.93 -15.20
C ARG A 501 -17.72 2.30 -15.03
N LEU A 502 -18.46 1.42 -14.38
CA LEU A 502 -19.89 1.54 -14.17
C LEU A 502 -20.18 1.88 -12.71
N GLY A 503 -21.28 2.58 -12.48
CA GLY A 503 -21.82 2.89 -11.19
C GLY A 503 -23.13 2.14 -10.92
N ARG A 504 -24.04 2.79 -10.20
CA ARG A 504 -25.30 2.23 -9.77
C ARG A 504 -26.16 1.73 -10.92
N VAL A 505 -26.89 0.66 -10.66
CA VAL A 505 -27.95 0.13 -11.54
C VAL A 505 -29.08 1.16 -11.67
N VAL A 506 -29.69 1.20 -12.85
CA VAL A 506 -30.77 2.12 -13.22
C VAL A 506 -32.01 1.34 -13.61
N GLY A 507 -33.15 1.97 -13.48
CA GLY A 507 -34.39 1.58 -14.15
C GLY A 507 -35.42 0.87 -13.30
N GLU A 508 -35.13 0.54 -12.06
CA GLU A 508 -36.18 0.08 -11.14
C GLU A 508 -36.92 1.26 -10.52
N ALA A 509 -38.22 1.13 -10.33
CA ALA A 509 -39.09 2.22 -9.88
C ALA A 509 -38.66 2.86 -8.55
N GLY A 510 -38.13 2.06 -7.62
CA GLY A 510 -37.63 2.52 -6.33
C GLY A 510 -36.30 3.27 -6.43
N TYR A 511 -35.48 3.01 -7.45
CA TYR A 511 -34.24 3.72 -7.72
C TYR A 511 -34.44 5.11 -8.32
N SER A 512 -35.57 5.34 -8.99
CA SER A 512 -35.97 6.65 -9.51
C SER A 512 -36.68 7.52 -8.48
N THR A 513 -37.04 6.96 -7.31
CA THR A 513 -37.68 7.72 -6.24
C THR A 513 -36.66 8.65 -5.59
N PRO A 514 -36.89 9.96 -5.51
CA PRO A 514 -35.93 10.87 -4.91
C PRO A 514 -35.68 10.50 -3.45
N PHE A 515 -34.42 10.50 -3.07
CA PHE A 515 -34.03 10.34 -1.68
C PHE A 515 -34.62 11.47 -0.84
N LYS A 516 -35.15 11.18 0.32
CA LYS A 516 -35.68 12.18 1.23
C LYS A 516 -34.62 12.52 2.28
N ASP A 517 -34.46 13.81 2.56
CA ASP A 517 -33.69 14.27 3.72
C ASP A 517 -34.40 13.89 5.04
N ALA A 518 -33.76 14.19 6.17
CA ALA A 518 -34.34 13.94 7.50
C ALA A 518 -35.68 14.61 7.74
N SER A 519 -36.07 15.62 6.95
CA SER A 519 -37.34 16.34 6.99
C SER A 519 -38.37 15.79 6.01
N GLY A 520 -38.02 14.74 5.24
CA GLY A 520 -38.89 14.11 4.25
C GLY A 520 -38.95 14.80 2.90
N ASN A 521 -38.10 15.81 2.64
CA ASN A 521 -38.06 16.52 1.36
C ASN A 521 -37.22 15.71 0.34
N PRO A 522 -37.65 15.66 -0.94
CA PRO A 522 -36.86 15.02 -1.98
C PRO A 522 -35.50 15.69 -2.11
N THR A 523 -34.41 14.92 -1.97
CA THR A 523 -33.09 15.38 -2.35
C THR A 523 -32.91 15.08 -3.84
N SER A 524 -32.75 16.12 -4.65
CA SER A 524 -32.69 16.05 -6.12
C SER A 524 -31.51 15.26 -6.72
N LYS A 525 -30.65 14.67 -5.88
CA LYS A 525 -29.36 14.10 -6.27
C LYS A 525 -29.45 12.67 -6.79
N TYR A 526 -30.60 12.01 -6.69
CA TYR A 526 -30.85 10.68 -7.26
C TYR A 526 -31.84 10.72 -8.43
N ASP A 527 -32.13 11.90 -8.95
CA ASP A 527 -32.90 12.01 -10.18
C ASP A 527 -32.13 11.30 -11.29
N ALA A 528 -32.77 10.33 -11.94
CA ALA A 528 -32.26 9.66 -13.13
C ALA A 528 -31.70 10.61 -14.20
N LYS A 529 -32.16 11.86 -14.22
CA LYS A 529 -31.66 12.91 -15.10
C LYS A 529 -30.27 13.46 -14.71
N SER A 530 -29.79 13.19 -13.50
CA SER A 530 -28.48 13.68 -13.00
C SER A 530 -27.32 12.78 -13.36
N TYR A 531 -27.56 11.57 -13.86
CA TYR A 531 -26.53 10.61 -14.25
C TYR A 531 -26.46 10.46 -15.76
N VAL A 532 -25.24 10.26 -16.27
CA VAL A 532 -25.06 9.86 -17.65
C VAL A 532 -25.30 8.36 -17.74
N TYR A 533 -26.38 7.96 -18.41
CA TYR A 533 -26.67 6.58 -18.73
C TYR A 533 -26.12 6.29 -20.11
N GLY A 534 -25.21 5.33 -20.20
CA GLY A 534 -24.74 4.79 -21.48
C GLY A 534 -25.62 3.66 -21.98
N GLU A 535 -25.32 3.18 -23.15
CA GLU A 535 -25.95 2.00 -23.76
C GLU A 535 -25.47 0.69 -23.13
N GLU A 536 -24.55 0.74 -22.15
CA GLU A 536 -23.97 -0.44 -21.54
C GLU A 536 -24.88 -1.00 -20.46
N THR A 537 -25.22 -2.27 -20.63
CA THR A 537 -25.98 -3.05 -19.68
C THR A 537 -25.10 -4.15 -19.08
N VAL A 538 -25.44 -4.57 -17.88
CA VAL A 538 -24.78 -5.68 -17.18
C VAL A 538 -25.81 -6.63 -16.59
N ILE A 539 -25.49 -7.92 -16.54
CA ILE A 539 -26.25 -8.89 -15.76
C ILE A 539 -25.80 -8.73 -14.32
N THR A 540 -26.74 -8.37 -13.46
CA THR A 540 -26.48 -8.09 -12.05
C THR A 540 -26.84 -9.28 -11.15
N GLY A 541 -26.66 -9.13 -9.83
CA GLY A 541 -26.89 -10.21 -8.88
C GLY A 541 -28.30 -10.81 -8.85
N ASP A 542 -29.32 -10.07 -9.32
CA ASP A 542 -30.68 -10.59 -9.47
C ASP A 542 -30.91 -11.42 -10.75
N GLY A 543 -29.84 -11.67 -11.52
CA GLY A 543 -29.86 -12.45 -12.75
C GLY A 543 -30.50 -11.74 -13.95
N LYS A 544 -30.84 -10.44 -13.83
CA LYS A 544 -31.42 -9.64 -14.89
C LYS A 544 -30.39 -8.71 -15.51
N GLU A 545 -30.67 -8.30 -16.73
CA GLU A 545 -29.92 -7.26 -17.42
C GLU A 545 -30.41 -5.88 -16.99
N HIS A 546 -29.51 -5.04 -16.52
CA HIS A 546 -29.79 -3.67 -16.08
C HIS A 546 -28.87 -2.67 -16.76
N ALA A 547 -29.40 -1.50 -17.11
CA ALA A 547 -28.58 -0.34 -17.43
C ALA A 547 -27.90 0.19 -16.18
N CYS A 548 -26.66 0.62 -16.30
CA CYS A 548 -25.88 1.22 -15.23
C CYS A 548 -25.47 2.64 -15.55
N VAL A 549 -25.24 3.43 -14.50
CA VAL A 549 -24.53 4.70 -14.63
C VAL A 549 -23.17 4.43 -15.28
N VAL A 550 -22.81 5.13 -16.36
CA VAL A 550 -21.51 5.05 -17.01
C VAL A 550 -20.64 6.18 -16.47
N ILE A 551 -19.65 5.81 -15.63
CA ILE A 551 -18.67 6.75 -15.10
C ILE A 551 -17.62 7.05 -16.18
N SER A 552 -17.13 6.02 -16.84
CA SER A 552 -16.17 6.12 -17.93
C SER A 552 -16.38 4.95 -18.90
N PRO A 553 -16.65 5.21 -20.17
CA PRO A 553 -16.80 4.14 -21.16
C PRO A 553 -15.46 3.44 -21.44
N LYS A 554 -15.52 2.19 -21.88
CA LYS A 554 -14.36 1.35 -22.24
C LYS A 554 -13.36 2.06 -23.16
N ALA A 555 -13.86 2.86 -24.10
CA ALA A 555 -13.04 3.58 -25.08
C ALA A 555 -12.04 4.56 -24.44
N ASN A 556 -12.24 4.97 -23.19
CA ASN A 556 -11.33 5.85 -22.47
C ASN A 556 -10.12 5.11 -21.87
N SER A 557 -10.11 3.78 -21.87
CA SER A 557 -9.05 2.97 -21.28
C SER A 557 -8.21 2.35 -22.39
N THR A 558 -6.89 2.58 -22.33
CA THR A 558 -5.89 2.10 -23.30
C THR A 558 -4.70 1.46 -22.60
N VAL A 559 -4.98 0.73 -21.53
CA VAL A 559 -3.95 0.02 -20.75
C VAL A 559 -3.33 -1.06 -21.61
N ARG A 560 -2.00 -1.14 -21.60
CA ARG A 560 -1.19 -2.08 -22.38
C ARG A 560 -0.06 -2.64 -21.51
N LYS A 561 0.65 -3.64 -22.00
CA LYS A 561 1.72 -4.32 -21.26
C LYS A 561 2.79 -3.37 -20.72
N ALA A 562 3.10 -2.28 -21.42
CA ALA A 562 4.02 -1.26 -20.92
C ALA A 562 3.63 -0.73 -19.52
N HIS A 563 2.34 -0.59 -19.23
CA HIS A 563 1.84 -0.01 -17.98
C HIS A 563 2.00 -0.92 -16.74
N TYR A 564 2.54 -2.13 -16.89
CA TYR A 564 3.00 -2.95 -15.76
C TYR A 564 4.16 -2.31 -15.01
N LEU A 565 4.98 -1.52 -15.73
CA LEU A 565 6.08 -0.76 -15.16
C LEU A 565 5.96 0.71 -15.58
N TRP A 566 6.58 1.57 -14.82
CA TRP A 566 6.76 2.98 -15.20
C TRP A 566 7.92 3.12 -16.18
N PRO A 567 7.92 4.14 -17.04
CA PRO A 567 9.10 4.48 -17.80
C PRO A 567 10.22 4.93 -16.85
N ILE A 568 11.46 4.57 -17.16
CA ILE A 568 12.60 5.21 -16.52
C ILE A 568 12.55 6.70 -16.88
N PRO A 569 12.64 7.61 -15.90
CA PRO A 569 12.55 9.05 -16.16
C PRO A 569 13.58 9.49 -17.19
N GLN A 570 13.17 10.25 -18.19
CA GLN A 570 14.07 10.68 -19.26
C GLN A 570 15.24 11.53 -18.72
N HIS A 571 15.00 12.29 -17.66
CA HIS A 571 16.04 13.05 -16.99
C HIS A 571 17.15 12.11 -16.46
N GLN A 572 16.79 10.98 -15.87
CA GLN A 572 17.76 10.00 -15.35
C GLN A 572 18.55 9.33 -16.48
N ILE A 573 17.90 9.02 -17.63
CA ILE A 573 18.61 8.49 -18.81
C ILE A 573 19.59 9.52 -19.37
N ASN A 574 19.25 10.79 -19.34
CA ASN A 574 20.14 11.86 -19.80
C ASN A 574 21.38 12.00 -18.90
N LEU A 575 21.23 11.77 -17.59
CA LEU A 575 22.34 11.77 -16.63
C LEU A 575 23.21 10.50 -16.70
N ASN A 576 22.57 9.35 -16.95
CA ASN A 576 23.23 8.06 -17.09
C ASN A 576 22.73 7.33 -18.34
N PRO A 577 23.42 7.43 -19.49
CA PRO A 577 23.00 6.83 -20.75
C PRO A 577 23.05 5.29 -20.76
N ASN A 578 23.60 4.67 -19.70
CA ASN A 578 23.59 3.21 -19.54
C ASN A 578 22.24 2.69 -19.01
N LEU A 579 21.32 3.57 -18.60
CA LEU A 579 19.97 3.20 -18.20
C LEU A 579 19.12 2.90 -19.45
N LYS A 580 18.79 1.64 -19.63
CA LYS A 580 17.87 1.20 -20.71
C LYS A 580 16.42 1.46 -20.31
N GLN A 581 15.59 1.86 -21.25
CA GLN A 581 14.16 2.11 -21.04
C GLN A 581 13.38 0.80 -20.87
N ASN A 582 12.25 0.86 -20.17
CA ASN A 582 11.30 -0.25 -20.09
C ASN A 582 10.60 -0.49 -21.44
N PRO A 583 10.21 -1.74 -21.77
CA PRO A 583 9.56 -2.06 -23.02
C PRO A 583 8.27 -1.24 -23.26
N GLY A 584 8.13 -0.69 -24.46
CA GLY A 584 6.92 0.02 -24.87
C GLY A 584 6.89 1.53 -24.57
N TYR A 585 8.01 2.09 -24.07
CA TYR A 585 8.21 3.53 -23.91
C TYR A 585 9.29 4.09 -24.82
#